data_16e0be94545d6313bc171337557b2e19
#
_entry.id   16e0be94545d6313bc171337557b2e19
#
_cell.length_a   1.000
_cell.length_b   1.000
_cell.length_c   1.000
_cell.angle_alpha   90.00
_cell.angle_beta   90.00
_cell.angle_gamma   90.00
#
_symmetry.space_group_name_H-M   'P 1'
#
loop_
_entity.id
_entity.type
_entity.pdbx_description
1 polymer ?
#
loop_
_entity_poly.entity_id
_entity_poly.type
_entity_poly.pdbx_seq_one_letter_code
_entity_poly.pdbx_strand_id
1 'polypeptide(L)'
;MREAVLEGVPAGAGLAALAELVDEAVWLDRSPLLSHALTADAQWRRIRHEPPGPTPPHPPDGPPATDPRRVAVAFAPGTGTPAADRARAWARAHGYRLLAPEPSITAAADDKIDVLPLLAEAGVPVPDHVIVPATGRLGSAAYWPAGWPRAVLQRRENHLLGRGTVRVASRPELVRALCVWEGHELRLSRHIPGLSLTVTGCAGGDRTVVSAVCHQLVGLPELTPHRGTPCGSQLTGPADLPPGTHAAAREAAYRVGEVLRARGYRGVFGLDLVTEGSRVLAVGINPRFHTAVSLTHAAERAAGLLPVLGLHILAQLLPELPASRAVRGELPALSQILVHARRAAGLGPGLPAPGRYRLTPEGPLPRPRTAEEDHGPSLTALGPGEALCWPRVSDGDGPVRTGDELMLVQFNSHIVPLVPRPRLSTAGRSWAAGINRALGAEGIPAVGGGGG
;
A
#
# COMPACT_ATOMS: atom_id res chain seq x y z
N MET A 1 15.75 -7.27 -26.57
CA MET A 1 15.12 -8.19 -25.59
C MET A 1 13.89 -7.52 -25.03
N ARG A 2 12.75 -8.20 -24.91
CA ARG A 2 11.58 -7.63 -24.22
C ARG A 2 11.92 -7.46 -22.73
N GLU A 3 11.57 -6.32 -22.17
CA GLU A 3 11.77 -6.00 -20.76
C GLU A 3 11.00 -6.97 -19.86
N ALA A 4 11.59 -7.41 -18.74
CA ALA A 4 10.89 -8.19 -17.73
C ALA A 4 9.86 -7.29 -17.03
N VAL A 5 8.62 -7.77 -16.88
CA VAL A 5 7.53 -7.01 -16.24
C VAL A 5 7.25 -7.49 -14.82
N LEU A 6 7.51 -8.76 -14.54
CA LEU A 6 7.44 -9.38 -13.21
C LEU A 6 8.65 -10.28 -13.00
N GLU A 7 9.03 -10.45 -11.75
CA GLU A 7 9.97 -11.46 -11.30
C GLU A 7 9.44 -12.10 -10.02
N GLY A 8 9.62 -13.40 -9.88
CA GLY A 8 9.17 -14.11 -8.69
C GLY A 8 9.49 -15.59 -8.71
N VAL A 9 9.25 -16.23 -7.59
CA VAL A 9 9.33 -17.68 -7.45
C VAL A 9 8.16 -18.33 -8.18
N PRO A 10 8.34 -19.39 -8.99
CA PRO A 10 7.23 -20.14 -9.56
C PRO A 10 6.27 -20.66 -8.48
N ALA A 11 4.96 -20.56 -8.71
CA ALA A 11 3.95 -20.90 -7.71
C ALA A 11 4.12 -22.33 -7.16
N GLY A 12 4.34 -23.33 -8.03
CA GLY A 12 4.52 -24.72 -7.60
C GLY A 12 5.71 -24.91 -6.65
N ALA A 13 6.88 -24.33 -6.97
CA ALA A 13 8.07 -24.42 -6.11
C ALA A 13 7.88 -23.67 -4.78
N GLY A 14 7.27 -22.50 -4.84
CA GLY A 14 7.02 -21.70 -3.63
C GLY A 14 6.01 -22.32 -2.70
N LEU A 15 4.91 -22.86 -3.23
CA LEU A 15 3.88 -23.56 -2.43
C LEU A 15 4.42 -24.85 -1.81
N ALA A 16 5.26 -25.60 -2.54
CA ALA A 16 5.93 -26.78 -1.99
C ALA A 16 6.82 -26.40 -0.78
N ALA A 17 7.65 -25.38 -0.94
CA ALA A 17 8.50 -24.90 0.16
C ALA A 17 7.67 -24.39 1.36
N LEU A 18 6.59 -23.66 1.12
CA LEU A 18 5.68 -23.25 2.19
C LEU A 18 5.04 -24.44 2.93
N ALA A 19 4.65 -25.48 2.19
CA ALA A 19 4.05 -26.69 2.78
C ALA A 19 5.02 -27.48 3.67
N GLU A 20 6.31 -27.43 3.37
CA GLU A 20 7.36 -28.05 4.20
C GLU A 20 7.66 -27.24 5.46
N LEU A 21 7.55 -25.92 5.42
CA LEU A 21 7.99 -25.01 6.49
C LEU A 21 6.87 -24.61 7.45
N VAL A 22 5.63 -24.55 6.98
CA VAL A 22 4.51 -23.92 7.70
C VAL A 22 3.34 -24.86 7.79
N ASP A 23 2.92 -25.20 9.00
CA ASP A 23 1.72 -26.00 9.25
C ASP A 23 0.47 -25.12 9.28
N GLU A 24 0.59 -23.90 9.79
CA GLU A 24 -0.50 -22.94 9.85
C GLU A 24 0.03 -21.50 9.72
N ALA A 25 -0.64 -20.70 8.90
CA ALA A 25 -0.37 -19.27 8.80
C ALA A 25 -1.62 -18.45 9.14
N VAL A 26 -1.44 -17.29 9.75
CA VAL A 26 -2.53 -16.37 10.06
C VAL A 26 -2.19 -14.99 9.54
N TRP A 27 -3.09 -14.42 8.75
CA TRP A 27 -3.04 -13.05 8.31
C TRP A 27 -3.78 -12.17 9.32
N LEU A 28 -3.02 -11.33 10.03
CA LEU A 28 -3.51 -10.45 11.09
C LEU A 28 -3.73 -9.04 10.50
N ASP A 29 -4.88 -8.81 9.92
CA ASP A 29 -5.29 -7.48 9.43
C ASP A 29 -6.82 -7.36 9.50
N ARG A 30 -7.32 -6.14 9.40
CA ARG A 30 -8.77 -5.88 9.31
C ARG A 30 -9.38 -6.41 8.01
N SER A 31 -8.61 -6.44 6.93
CA SER A 31 -9.04 -6.90 5.62
C SER A 31 -8.49 -8.30 5.32
N PRO A 32 -9.33 -9.26 4.92
CA PRO A 32 -8.90 -10.58 4.50
C PRO A 32 -8.28 -10.60 3.09
N LEU A 33 -8.14 -9.44 2.45
CA LEU A 33 -7.80 -9.29 1.03
C LEU A 33 -6.60 -10.15 0.59
N LEU A 34 -5.48 -10.11 1.31
CA LEU A 34 -4.28 -10.85 0.92
C LEU A 34 -4.37 -12.34 1.24
N SER A 35 -5.02 -12.71 2.36
CA SER A 35 -5.21 -14.12 2.69
C SER A 35 -6.17 -14.80 1.70
N HIS A 36 -7.28 -14.13 1.35
CA HIS A 36 -8.20 -14.67 0.33
C HIS A 36 -7.51 -14.90 -1.01
N ALA A 37 -6.62 -14.02 -1.40
CA ALA A 37 -5.91 -14.20 -2.65
C ALA A 37 -4.98 -15.45 -2.65
N LEU A 38 -4.40 -15.84 -1.50
CA LEU A 38 -3.62 -17.06 -1.37
C LEU A 38 -4.50 -18.32 -1.25
N THR A 39 -5.64 -18.25 -0.55
CA THR A 39 -6.53 -19.38 -0.38
C THR A 39 -7.31 -19.73 -1.64
N ALA A 40 -7.51 -18.77 -2.55
CA ALA A 40 -8.16 -19.00 -3.83
C ALA A 40 -7.34 -19.92 -4.76
N ASP A 41 -6.03 -20.05 -4.55
CA ASP A 41 -5.25 -21.13 -5.12
C ASP A 41 -5.41 -22.36 -4.21
N ALA A 42 -6.24 -23.31 -4.60
CA ALA A 42 -6.62 -24.50 -3.84
C ALA A 42 -5.47 -25.34 -3.24
N GLN A 43 -4.23 -24.90 -3.43
CA GLN A 43 -3.02 -25.63 -3.06
C GLN A 43 -2.50 -25.31 -1.66
N TRP A 44 -2.78 -24.13 -1.10
CA TRP A 44 -2.32 -23.78 0.25
C TRP A 44 -3.44 -23.27 1.15
N ARG A 45 -4.25 -24.21 1.65
CA ARG A 45 -5.39 -23.95 2.56
C ARG A 45 -4.98 -23.67 4.01
N ARG A 46 -3.70 -23.58 4.29
CA ARG A 46 -3.18 -23.43 5.66
C ARG A 46 -3.15 -21.98 6.16
N ILE A 47 -3.51 -21.00 5.32
CA ILE A 47 -3.63 -19.61 5.75
C ILE A 47 -5.07 -19.27 6.07
N ARG A 48 -5.29 -18.66 7.23
CA ARG A 48 -6.58 -18.10 7.62
C ARG A 48 -6.45 -16.63 7.92
N HIS A 49 -7.55 -15.90 7.86
CA HIS A 49 -7.65 -14.52 8.24
C HIS A 49 -8.17 -14.42 9.68
N GLU A 50 -7.52 -13.55 10.46
CA GLU A 50 -7.94 -13.22 11.81
C GLU A 50 -7.85 -11.71 11.98
N PRO A 51 -8.95 -10.97 12.18
CA PRO A 51 -8.89 -9.58 12.55
C PRO A 51 -8.23 -9.48 13.94
N PRO A 52 -7.28 -8.55 14.15
CA PRO A 52 -6.69 -8.35 15.46
C PRO A 52 -7.76 -7.84 16.42
N GLY A 53 -8.34 -8.76 17.19
CA GLY A 53 -9.30 -8.48 18.25
C GLY A 53 -8.70 -7.64 19.39
N PRO A 54 -9.49 -7.22 20.37
CA PRO A 54 -8.97 -6.64 21.60
C PRO A 54 -7.98 -7.61 22.22
N THR A 55 -6.84 -7.08 22.68
CA THR A 55 -5.83 -7.88 23.39
C THR A 55 -6.51 -8.57 24.58
N PRO A 56 -6.44 -9.90 24.71
CA PRO A 56 -7.02 -10.57 25.86
C PRO A 56 -6.42 -9.98 27.15
N PRO A 57 -7.24 -9.69 28.16
CA PRO A 57 -6.80 -8.96 29.37
C PRO A 57 -5.71 -9.65 30.18
N HIS A 58 -5.56 -10.95 30.08
CA HIS A 58 -4.44 -11.72 30.62
C HIS A 58 -4.20 -12.98 29.78
N PRO A 59 -2.94 -13.32 29.41
CA PRO A 59 -2.64 -14.66 28.94
C PRO A 59 -2.92 -15.65 30.09
N PRO A 60 -3.60 -16.77 29.85
CA PRO A 60 -3.68 -17.83 30.84
C PRO A 60 -2.25 -18.33 31.14
N ASP A 61 -1.94 -18.52 32.39
CA ASP A 61 -0.71 -19.10 33.01
C ASP A 61 0.55 -19.20 32.11
N GLY A 62 1.06 -18.05 31.64
CA GLY A 62 2.20 -17.94 30.74
C GLY A 62 1.84 -18.06 29.24
N PRO A 63 2.65 -17.43 28.36
CA PRO A 63 2.41 -17.58 26.93
C PRO A 63 2.61 -19.06 26.52
N PRO A 64 1.75 -19.61 25.63
CA PRO A 64 1.95 -20.95 25.11
C PRO A 64 3.31 -21.02 24.41
N ALA A 65 3.94 -22.21 24.42
CA ALA A 65 5.19 -22.40 23.69
C ALA A 65 4.97 -22.04 22.20
N THR A 66 5.86 -21.20 21.66
CA THR A 66 5.78 -20.80 20.26
C THR A 66 6.18 -21.99 19.38
N ASP A 67 5.26 -22.45 18.56
CA ASP A 67 5.54 -23.43 17.52
C ASP A 67 6.16 -22.72 16.29
N PRO A 68 7.40 -23.04 15.89
CA PRO A 68 8.06 -22.38 14.78
C PRO A 68 7.35 -22.59 13.41
N ARG A 69 6.50 -23.62 13.30
CA ARG A 69 5.73 -23.93 12.10
C ARG A 69 4.36 -23.24 12.06
N ARG A 70 3.96 -22.56 13.14
CA ARG A 70 2.77 -21.73 13.21
C ARG A 70 3.17 -20.26 13.12
N VAL A 71 2.85 -19.62 12.00
CA VAL A 71 3.32 -18.26 11.71
C VAL A 71 2.16 -17.26 11.64
N ALA A 72 2.42 -16.05 12.09
CA ALA A 72 1.53 -14.92 11.93
C ALA A 72 2.19 -13.85 11.06
N VAL A 73 1.43 -13.24 10.19
CA VAL A 73 1.85 -12.13 9.32
C VAL A 73 0.89 -10.97 9.49
N ALA A 74 1.40 -9.76 9.56
CA ALA A 74 0.61 -8.54 9.68
C ALA A 74 1.02 -7.52 8.62
N PHE A 75 0.15 -6.54 8.34
CA PHE A 75 0.38 -5.53 7.31
C PHE A 75 1.66 -4.72 7.55
N ALA A 76 1.90 -4.29 8.78
CA ALA A 76 3.06 -3.46 9.15
C ALA A 76 3.63 -3.88 10.52
N PRO A 77 4.16 -5.11 10.67
CA PRO A 77 4.49 -5.67 11.99
C PRO A 77 5.70 -5.03 12.65
N GLY A 78 6.61 -4.43 11.87
CA GLY A 78 7.85 -3.78 12.34
C GLY A 78 7.68 -2.32 12.74
N THR A 79 6.52 -1.71 12.54
CA THR A 79 6.27 -0.30 12.89
C THR A 79 5.88 -0.13 14.36
N GLY A 80 6.14 1.06 14.93
CA GLY A 80 5.70 1.44 16.27
C GLY A 80 4.22 1.83 16.35
N THR A 81 3.35 1.20 15.55
CA THR A 81 1.92 1.52 15.52
C THR A 81 1.12 0.63 16.48
N PRO A 82 -0.02 1.13 17.01
CA PRO A 82 -0.92 0.31 17.82
C PRO A 82 -1.40 -0.98 17.13
N ALA A 83 -1.48 -0.99 15.80
CA ALA A 83 -1.82 -2.18 15.03
C ALA A 83 -0.71 -3.24 15.09
N ALA A 84 0.54 -2.82 14.96
CA ALA A 84 1.70 -3.71 15.10
C ALA A 84 1.82 -4.27 16.52
N ASP A 85 1.54 -3.45 17.55
CA ASP A 85 1.53 -3.90 18.95
C ASP A 85 0.46 -4.95 19.21
N ARG A 86 -0.75 -4.74 18.69
CA ARG A 86 -1.83 -5.75 18.77
C ARG A 86 -1.46 -7.03 18.05
N ALA A 87 -0.85 -6.97 16.87
CA ALA A 87 -0.42 -8.16 16.14
C ALA A 87 0.65 -8.96 16.95
N ARG A 88 1.61 -8.26 17.54
CA ARG A 88 2.62 -8.89 18.43
C ARG A 88 2.00 -9.53 19.66
N ALA A 89 1.09 -8.82 20.32
CA ALA A 89 0.40 -9.33 21.50
C ALA A 89 -0.46 -10.55 21.16
N TRP A 90 -1.19 -10.50 20.06
CA TRP A 90 -2.01 -11.60 19.57
C TRP A 90 -1.17 -12.84 19.26
N ALA A 91 -0.12 -12.69 18.46
CA ALA A 91 0.77 -13.79 18.07
C ALA A 91 1.37 -14.48 19.33
N ARG A 92 1.84 -13.68 20.30
CA ARG A 92 2.37 -14.21 21.58
C ARG A 92 1.31 -14.97 22.36
N ALA A 93 0.11 -14.40 22.49
CA ALA A 93 -0.97 -15.01 23.28
C ALA A 93 -1.46 -16.35 22.69
N HIS A 94 -1.31 -16.54 21.36
CA HIS A 94 -1.77 -17.75 20.68
C HIS A 94 -0.65 -18.70 20.26
N GLY A 95 0.59 -18.45 20.66
CA GLY A 95 1.73 -19.33 20.37
C GLY A 95 2.19 -19.31 18.91
N TYR A 96 1.96 -18.19 18.18
CA TYR A 96 2.44 -18.00 16.82
C TYR A 96 3.76 -17.24 16.77
N ARG A 97 4.63 -17.61 15.83
CA ARG A 97 5.79 -16.81 15.48
C ARG A 97 5.33 -15.67 14.56
N LEU A 98 5.40 -14.41 15.05
CA LEU A 98 5.15 -13.27 14.17
C LEU A 98 6.34 -13.07 13.23
N LEU A 99 6.07 -13.11 11.93
CA LEU A 99 7.05 -12.81 10.87
C LEU A 99 7.11 -11.30 10.70
N ALA A 100 8.19 -10.71 11.19
CA ALA A 100 8.41 -9.27 11.14
C ALA A 100 9.88 -8.99 10.84
N PRO A 101 10.19 -7.99 9.99
CA PRO A 101 11.55 -7.52 9.81
C PRO A 101 12.12 -6.95 11.10
N GLU A 102 13.45 -6.84 11.16
CA GLU A 102 14.15 -6.25 12.30
C GLU A 102 13.66 -4.80 12.56
N PRO A 103 13.22 -4.47 13.79
CA PRO A 103 12.59 -3.18 14.09
C PRO A 103 13.48 -1.97 13.82
N SER A 104 14.78 -2.04 14.09
CA SER A 104 15.73 -0.94 13.89
C SER A 104 15.88 -0.59 12.41
N ILE A 105 15.95 -1.60 11.54
CA ILE A 105 16.06 -1.43 10.09
C ILE A 105 14.74 -0.91 9.53
N THR A 106 13.63 -1.45 10.03
CA THR A 106 12.29 -0.99 9.66
C THR A 106 12.09 0.48 10.02
N ALA A 107 12.48 0.89 11.22
CA ALA A 107 12.35 2.27 11.67
C ALA A 107 13.16 3.23 10.78
N ALA A 108 14.43 2.91 10.49
CA ALA A 108 15.27 3.72 9.62
C ALA A 108 14.74 3.82 8.18
N ALA A 109 14.22 2.73 7.62
CA ALA A 109 13.69 2.71 6.27
C ALA A 109 12.31 3.41 6.16
N ASP A 110 11.50 3.40 7.21
CA ASP A 110 10.16 4.02 7.25
C ASP A 110 10.23 5.53 7.53
N ASP A 111 11.30 6.01 8.16
CA ASP A 111 11.52 7.43 8.49
C ASP A 111 11.86 8.26 7.23
N LYS A 112 11.24 9.44 7.08
CA LYS A 112 11.39 10.29 5.87
C LYS A 112 12.73 11.02 5.77
N ILE A 113 13.54 11.02 6.85
CA ILE A 113 14.86 11.63 6.93
C ILE A 113 15.93 10.53 6.99
N ASP A 114 15.78 9.55 7.88
CA ASP A 114 16.75 8.47 8.06
C ASP A 114 16.84 7.52 6.83
N VAL A 115 15.82 7.52 5.96
CA VAL A 115 15.84 6.81 4.69
C VAL A 115 16.81 7.41 3.66
N LEU A 116 17.18 8.69 3.79
CA LEU A 116 18.04 9.36 2.80
C LEU A 116 19.43 8.74 2.65
N PRO A 117 20.15 8.40 3.72
CA PRO A 117 21.41 7.65 3.62
C PRO A 117 21.25 6.27 2.96
N LEU A 118 20.15 5.56 3.21
CA LEU A 118 19.86 4.26 2.56
C LEU A 118 19.68 4.41 1.06
N LEU A 119 18.94 5.45 0.63
CA LEU A 119 18.74 5.74 -0.79
C LEU A 119 20.03 6.20 -1.48
N ALA A 120 20.87 6.97 -0.80
CA ALA A 120 22.18 7.39 -1.28
C ALA A 120 23.12 6.19 -1.46
N GLU A 121 23.18 5.27 -0.48
CA GLU A 121 23.94 4.02 -0.57
C GLU A 121 23.48 3.14 -1.73
N ALA A 122 22.15 3.08 -1.97
CA ALA A 122 21.58 2.39 -3.12
C ALA A 122 21.86 3.10 -4.47
N GLY A 123 22.42 4.30 -4.46
CA GLY A 123 22.62 5.11 -5.65
C GLY A 123 21.30 5.54 -6.32
N VAL A 124 20.21 5.62 -5.55
CA VAL A 124 18.90 6.02 -6.05
C VAL A 124 18.68 7.51 -5.77
N PRO A 125 18.52 8.35 -6.80
CA PRO A 125 18.36 9.77 -6.62
C PRO A 125 17.05 10.11 -5.92
N VAL A 126 17.05 11.20 -5.17
CA VAL A 126 15.88 11.79 -4.49
C VAL A 126 15.62 13.20 -4.99
N PRO A 127 14.43 13.76 -4.85
CA PRO A 127 14.19 15.18 -5.11
C PRO A 127 15.11 16.06 -4.24
N ASP A 128 15.54 17.20 -4.78
CA ASP A 128 16.26 18.19 -4.00
C ASP A 128 15.49 18.49 -2.71
N HIS A 129 16.18 18.56 -1.59
CA HIS A 129 15.53 18.73 -0.28
C HIS A 129 16.38 19.51 0.72
N VAL A 130 15.71 20.00 1.74
CA VAL A 130 16.30 20.60 2.95
C VAL A 130 15.65 19.99 4.17
N ILE A 131 16.44 19.79 5.21
CA ILE A 131 15.92 19.38 6.51
C ILE A 131 15.64 20.64 7.33
N VAL A 132 14.42 20.75 7.84
CA VAL A 132 13.97 21.82 8.73
C VAL A 132 14.05 21.29 10.15
N PRO A 133 14.96 21.80 10.99
CA PRO A 133 15.15 21.29 12.33
C PRO A 133 13.96 21.61 13.25
N ALA A 134 13.71 20.78 14.26
CA ALA A 134 12.65 20.96 15.24
C ALA A 134 12.72 22.29 16.00
N THR A 135 13.95 22.84 16.18
CA THR A 135 14.21 24.11 16.86
C THR A 135 14.17 25.32 15.91
N GLY A 136 13.83 25.11 14.63
CA GLY A 136 13.74 26.17 13.64
C GLY A 136 12.69 27.20 14.01
N ARG A 137 13.10 28.44 14.25
CA ARG A 137 12.17 29.54 14.57
C ARG A 137 11.27 29.81 13.37
N LEU A 138 10.00 30.01 13.66
CA LEU A 138 8.90 30.33 12.73
C LEU A 138 9.07 31.58 11.85
N GLY A 139 10.25 32.18 11.76
CA GLY A 139 10.52 33.36 10.95
C GLY A 139 11.19 33.08 9.60
N SER A 140 11.46 31.84 9.26
CA SER A 140 12.38 31.56 8.17
C SER A 140 11.70 31.29 6.84
N ALA A 141 11.32 32.35 6.12
CA ALA A 141 11.32 32.33 4.65
C ALA A 141 12.65 31.75 4.07
N ALA A 142 13.66 31.59 4.91
CA ALA A 142 14.97 30.99 4.63
C ALA A 142 14.94 29.54 4.17
N TYR A 143 13.93 28.74 4.57
CA TYR A 143 13.84 27.34 4.15
C TYR A 143 13.27 27.13 2.74
N TRP A 144 12.72 28.16 2.10
CA TRP A 144 12.23 28.03 0.72
C TRP A 144 13.37 28.27 -0.27
N PRO A 145 13.94 27.23 -0.90
CA PRO A 145 15.03 27.41 -1.84
C PRO A 145 14.62 28.23 -3.07
N ALA A 146 15.56 29.05 -3.55
CA ALA A 146 15.34 29.82 -4.77
C ALA A 146 15.06 28.89 -5.96
N GLY A 147 14.12 29.28 -6.81
CA GLY A 147 13.78 28.54 -8.03
C GLY A 147 12.80 27.37 -7.82
N TRP A 148 12.38 27.08 -6.60
CA TRP A 148 11.35 26.05 -6.40
C TRP A 148 9.94 26.65 -6.58
N PRO A 149 9.17 26.22 -7.60
CA PRO A 149 7.82 26.74 -7.80
C PRO A 149 6.82 26.19 -6.77
N ARG A 150 7.09 24.98 -6.26
CA ARG A 150 6.28 24.28 -5.23
C ARG A 150 7.18 23.33 -4.45
N ALA A 151 6.75 23.01 -3.24
CA ALA A 151 7.44 22.03 -2.40
C ALA A 151 6.47 21.03 -1.76
N VAL A 152 7.05 19.98 -1.19
CA VAL A 152 6.36 18.98 -0.37
C VAL A 152 7.03 19.00 0.99
N LEU A 153 6.26 19.28 2.04
CA LEU A 153 6.72 19.22 3.42
C LEU A 153 6.24 17.89 4.03
N GLN A 154 7.16 17.16 4.65
CA GLN A 154 6.90 15.85 5.24
C GLN A 154 7.42 15.83 6.68
N ARG A 155 6.61 15.24 7.56
CA ARG A 155 7.07 14.88 8.90
C ARG A 155 8.05 13.72 8.80
N ARG A 156 8.95 13.65 9.77
CA ARG A 156 9.95 12.59 9.91
C ARG A 156 9.27 11.22 9.96
N GLU A 157 8.31 11.08 10.87
CA GLU A 157 7.61 9.83 11.08
C GLU A 157 6.69 9.51 9.89
N ASN A 158 6.66 8.25 9.48
CA ASN A 158 5.72 7.80 8.47
C ASN A 158 4.30 7.74 9.05
N HIS A 159 3.50 8.72 8.74
CA HIS A 159 2.07 8.67 9.02
C HIS A 159 1.37 7.90 7.90
N LEU A 160 0.83 6.74 8.21
CA LEU A 160 -0.03 5.99 7.30
C LEU A 160 -1.07 6.94 6.68
N LEU A 161 -1.44 6.73 5.43
CA LEU A 161 -2.40 7.54 4.67
C LEU A 161 -1.91 8.95 4.27
N GLY A 162 -0.62 9.22 4.28
CA GLY A 162 -0.07 10.52 3.87
C GLY A 162 -0.39 11.68 4.82
N ARG A 163 -0.88 11.41 6.03
CA ARG A 163 -1.24 12.45 7.02
C ARG A 163 -0.06 13.32 7.46
N GLY A 164 1.15 12.84 7.30
CA GLY A 164 2.40 13.58 7.57
C GLY A 164 2.95 14.32 6.35
N THR A 165 2.18 14.48 5.27
CA THR A 165 2.65 15.10 4.02
C THR A 165 1.72 16.21 3.57
N VAL A 166 2.27 17.39 3.27
CA VAL A 166 1.51 18.52 2.71
C VAL A 166 2.26 19.14 1.52
N ARG A 167 1.52 19.45 0.45
CA ARG A 167 2.02 20.25 -0.65
C ARG A 167 1.88 21.73 -0.31
N VAL A 168 2.94 22.49 -0.54
CA VAL A 168 2.97 23.94 -0.35
C VAL A 168 3.35 24.61 -1.67
N ALA A 169 2.60 25.63 -2.06
CA ALA A 169 2.76 26.34 -3.32
C ALA A 169 3.37 27.75 -3.12
N SER A 170 3.57 28.16 -1.86
CA SER A 170 4.09 29.48 -1.53
C SER A 170 4.75 29.50 -0.15
N ARG A 171 5.60 30.52 0.08
CA ARG A 171 6.20 30.77 1.40
C ARG A 171 5.16 30.95 2.52
N PRO A 172 4.06 31.70 2.34
CA PRO A 172 3.02 31.81 3.36
C PRO A 172 2.37 30.46 3.70
N GLU A 173 2.16 29.59 2.70
CA GLU A 173 1.65 28.22 2.95
C GLU A 173 2.66 27.37 3.74
N LEU A 174 3.95 27.47 3.43
CA LEU A 174 5.00 26.80 4.19
C LEU A 174 5.00 27.27 5.64
N VAL A 175 4.95 28.58 5.89
CA VAL A 175 4.92 29.12 7.26
C VAL A 175 3.71 28.57 8.03
N ARG A 176 2.52 28.57 7.43
CA ARG A 176 1.33 27.96 8.08
C ARG A 176 1.52 26.47 8.41
N ALA A 177 2.10 25.70 7.49
CA ALA A 177 2.36 24.29 7.72
C ALA A 177 3.40 24.05 8.83
N LEU A 178 4.44 24.90 8.90
CA LEU A 178 5.45 24.85 9.95
C LEU A 178 4.85 25.18 11.33
N CYS A 179 3.90 26.13 11.41
CA CYS A 179 3.17 26.41 12.65
C CYS A 179 2.37 25.19 13.15
N VAL A 180 1.73 24.44 12.24
CA VAL A 180 0.97 23.24 12.59
C VAL A 180 1.87 22.12 13.09
N TRP A 181 3.11 22.05 12.59
CA TRP A 181 4.09 21.01 12.93
C TRP A 181 5.29 21.56 13.71
N GLU A 182 5.06 22.57 14.53
CA GLU A 182 6.09 23.13 15.41
C GLU A 182 6.68 22.04 16.33
N GLY A 183 7.98 22.10 16.55
CA GLY A 183 8.70 21.12 17.37
C GLY A 183 9.02 19.79 16.68
N HIS A 184 8.64 19.62 15.40
CA HIS A 184 9.01 18.45 14.61
C HIS A 184 10.16 18.75 13.65
N GLU A 185 11.06 17.77 13.49
CA GLU A 185 12.01 17.80 12.39
C GLU A 185 11.28 17.38 11.09
N LEU A 186 11.47 18.16 10.02
CA LEU A 186 10.70 18.03 8.78
C LEU A 186 11.64 17.96 7.58
N ARG A 187 11.20 17.22 6.54
CA ARG A 187 11.84 17.23 5.22
C ARG A 187 11.02 18.12 4.28
N LEU A 188 11.62 19.18 3.76
CA LEU A 188 11.07 19.99 2.67
C LEU A 188 11.74 19.58 1.36
N SER A 189 10.98 19.05 0.41
CA SER A 189 11.48 18.59 -0.88
C SER A 189 10.90 19.38 -2.03
N ARG A 190 11.65 19.55 -3.13
CA ARG A 190 11.14 20.12 -4.37
C ARG A 190 9.97 19.25 -4.89
N HIS A 191 8.85 19.88 -5.20
CA HIS A 191 7.72 19.19 -5.82
C HIS A 191 8.03 18.83 -7.27
N ILE A 192 7.98 17.55 -7.60
CA ILE A 192 8.15 17.04 -8.96
C ILE A 192 6.77 16.80 -9.58
N PRO A 193 6.39 17.50 -10.67
CA PRO A 193 5.09 17.33 -11.32
C PRO A 193 5.08 16.14 -12.29
N GLY A 194 5.46 14.95 -11.80
CA GLY A 194 5.55 13.71 -12.56
C GLY A 194 4.54 12.66 -12.11
N LEU A 195 4.62 11.48 -12.71
CA LEU A 195 3.83 10.32 -12.29
C LEU A 195 4.37 9.79 -10.95
N SER A 196 3.50 9.55 -10.01
CA SER A 196 3.83 8.81 -8.79
C SER A 196 3.80 7.32 -9.08
N LEU A 197 4.88 6.63 -8.79
CA LEU A 197 4.99 5.17 -8.96
C LEU A 197 5.25 4.53 -7.60
N THR A 198 4.85 3.29 -7.45
CA THR A 198 5.27 2.43 -6.35
C THR A 198 5.70 1.08 -6.92
N VAL A 199 6.81 0.56 -6.43
CA VAL A 199 7.35 -0.74 -6.85
C VAL A 199 7.35 -1.67 -5.66
N THR A 200 6.80 -2.87 -5.86
CA THR A 200 6.85 -3.93 -4.85
C THR A 200 8.13 -4.74 -5.02
N GLY A 201 8.88 -4.90 -3.93
CA GLY A 201 10.01 -5.81 -3.85
C GLY A 201 9.93 -6.69 -2.61
N CYS A 202 10.73 -7.75 -2.61
CA CYS A 202 10.91 -8.64 -1.46
C CYS A 202 12.41 -8.96 -1.30
N ALA A 203 12.96 -8.63 -0.13
CA ALA A 203 14.33 -8.96 0.22
C ALA A 203 14.37 -10.34 0.89
N GLY A 204 14.98 -11.29 0.23
CA GLY A 204 15.32 -12.62 0.77
C GLY A 204 16.62 -12.63 1.54
N GLY A 205 17.11 -13.81 1.91
CA GLY A 205 18.42 -13.96 2.53
C GLY A 205 19.56 -13.80 1.53
N ASP A 206 19.39 -14.31 0.34
CA ASP A 206 20.37 -14.40 -0.73
C ASP A 206 20.23 -13.31 -1.81
N ARG A 207 19.02 -12.83 -2.08
CA ARG A 207 18.73 -11.87 -3.16
C ARG A 207 17.45 -11.06 -2.92
N THR A 208 17.33 -9.99 -3.69
CA THR A 208 16.09 -9.21 -3.82
C THR A 208 15.31 -9.66 -5.06
N VAL A 209 14.01 -9.85 -4.89
CA VAL A 209 13.05 -10.09 -5.98
C VAL A 209 12.23 -8.82 -6.19
N VAL A 210 12.17 -8.30 -7.42
CA VAL A 210 11.38 -7.11 -7.76
C VAL A 210 10.18 -7.52 -8.59
N SER A 211 8.99 -7.27 -8.08
CA SER A 211 7.74 -7.62 -8.71
C SER A 211 7.17 -6.47 -9.57
N ALA A 212 5.96 -6.03 -9.29
CA ALA A 212 5.22 -5.11 -10.14
C ALA A 212 5.57 -3.64 -9.91
N VAL A 213 5.45 -2.85 -10.98
CA VAL A 213 5.40 -1.38 -10.95
C VAL A 213 3.94 -0.95 -11.05
N CYS A 214 3.50 -0.10 -10.13
CA CYS A 214 2.18 0.49 -10.16
C CYS A 214 2.26 2.00 -10.24
N HIS A 215 1.38 2.62 -11.03
CA HIS A 215 1.09 4.04 -10.89
C HIS A 215 0.28 4.24 -9.61
N GLN A 216 0.72 5.16 -8.75
CA GLN A 216 0.05 5.50 -7.50
C GLN A 216 -0.85 6.72 -7.72
N LEU A 217 -2.13 6.58 -7.38
CA LEU A 217 -3.10 7.66 -7.43
C LEU A 217 -2.98 8.50 -6.16
N VAL A 218 -2.75 9.80 -6.30
CA VAL A 218 -2.55 10.69 -5.16
C VAL A 218 -3.43 11.91 -5.28
N GLY A 219 -4.23 12.16 -4.25
CA GLY A 219 -4.99 13.39 -4.07
C GLY A 219 -6.07 13.66 -5.12
N LEU A 220 -6.70 12.61 -5.68
CA LEU A 220 -7.84 12.76 -6.57
C LEU A 220 -9.06 13.25 -5.78
N PRO A 221 -9.66 14.40 -6.15
CA PRO A 221 -10.74 15.01 -5.36
C PRO A 221 -11.97 14.14 -5.22
N GLU A 222 -12.21 13.23 -6.16
CA GLU A 222 -13.33 12.29 -6.13
C GLU A 222 -13.17 11.21 -5.05
N LEU A 223 -11.93 10.94 -4.61
CA LEU A 223 -11.59 9.83 -3.71
C LEU A 223 -11.15 10.27 -2.33
N THR A 224 -10.58 11.47 -2.21
CA THR A 224 -10.01 11.94 -0.93
C THR A 224 -10.12 13.47 -0.78
N PRO A 225 -10.37 13.98 0.44
CA PRO A 225 -10.32 15.42 0.70
C PRO A 225 -8.90 15.98 0.71
N HIS A 226 -7.86 15.15 0.81
CA HIS A 226 -6.48 15.58 1.00
C HIS A 226 -5.62 15.39 -0.25
N ARG A 227 -5.01 16.47 -0.75
CA ARG A 227 -4.21 16.48 -1.99
C ARG A 227 -2.94 15.62 -1.97
N GLY A 228 -2.43 15.26 -0.81
CA GLY A 228 -1.22 14.44 -0.64
C GLY A 228 -1.49 12.97 -0.31
N THR A 229 -2.76 12.58 -0.17
CA THR A 229 -3.14 11.23 0.27
C THR A 229 -3.15 10.25 -0.90
N PRO A 230 -2.47 9.09 -0.80
CA PRO A 230 -2.65 7.99 -1.73
C PRO A 230 -4.12 7.53 -1.73
N CYS A 231 -4.71 7.41 -2.91
CA CYS A 231 -6.12 7.07 -3.06
C CYS A 231 -6.36 5.98 -4.12
N GLY A 232 -5.35 5.17 -4.39
CA GLY A 232 -5.44 4.02 -5.27
C GLY A 232 -4.15 3.72 -6.00
N SER A 233 -4.21 2.71 -6.85
CA SER A 233 -3.07 2.26 -7.66
C SER A 233 -3.57 1.62 -8.95
N GLN A 234 -2.72 1.64 -9.96
CA GLN A 234 -2.95 0.96 -11.23
C GLN A 234 -1.68 0.23 -11.65
N LEU A 235 -1.81 -1.03 -11.96
CA LEU A 235 -0.70 -1.83 -12.48
C LEU A 235 -0.24 -1.25 -13.82
N THR A 236 1.06 -1.12 -14.03
CA THR A 236 1.63 -0.57 -15.26
C THR A 236 2.68 -1.50 -15.86
N GLY A 237 2.61 -1.65 -17.18
CA GLY A 237 3.67 -2.25 -17.97
C GLY A 237 4.57 -1.21 -18.61
N PRO A 238 5.64 -1.65 -19.34
CA PRO A 238 6.55 -0.75 -20.05
C PRO A 238 5.86 0.18 -21.05
N ALA A 239 4.75 -0.27 -21.67
CA ALA A 239 4.00 0.51 -22.66
C ALA A 239 3.14 1.63 -22.05
N ASP A 240 2.83 1.54 -20.76
CA ASP A 240 1.99 2.51 -20.06
C ASP A 240 2.77 3.73 -19.58
N LEU A 241 4.10 3.64 -19.56
CA LEU A 241 5.01 4.64 -19.01
C LEU A 241 5.94 5.22 -20.09
N PRO A 242 6.53 6.40 -19.87
CA PRO A 242 7.58 6.90 -20.76
C PRO A 242 8.69 5.87 -20.95
N PRO A 243 9.32 5.82 -22.14
CA PRO A 243 10.37 4.84 -22.46
C PRO A 243 11.46 4.78 -21.37
N GLY A 244 11.85 3.57 -20.95
CA GLY A 244 12.86 3.33 -19.93
C GLY A 244 12.42 3.53 -18.48
N THR A 245 11.30 4.20 -18.24
CA THR A 245 10.84 4.51 -16.87
C THR A 245 10.52 3.25 -16.06
N HIS A 246 9.88 2.27 -16.69
CA HIS A 246 9.53 1.00 -16.02
C HIS A 246 10.81 0.25 -15.59
N ALA A 247 11.81 0.13 -16.47
CA ALA A 247 13.10 -0.51 -16.16
C ALA A 247 13.84 0.27 -15.06
N ALA A 248 13.88 1.59 -15.16
CA ALA A 248 14.55 2.43 -14.16
C ALA A 248 13.90 2.31 -12.78
N ALA A 249 12.54 2.21 -12.72
CA ALA A 249 11.82 2.02 -11.47
C ALA A 249 12.13 0.65 -10.82
N ARG A 250 12.16 -0.42 -11.62
CA ARG A 250 12.53 -1.76 -11.15
C ARG A 250 13.98 -1.83 -10.68
N GLU A 251 14.90 -1.25 -11.43
CA GLU A 251 16.31 -1.18 -11.06
C GLU A 251 16.53 -0.42 -9.74
N ALA A 252 15.85 0.71 -9.55
CA ALA A 252 15.89 1.46 -8.30
C ALA A 252 15.41 0.59 -7.12
N ALA A 253 14.28 -0.13 -7.29
CA ALA A 253 13.77 -1.04 -6.26
C ALA A 253 14.72 -2.20 -5.97
N TYR A 254 15.36 -2.77 -6.99
CA TYR A 254 16.37 -3.81 -6.82
C TYR A 254 17.54 -3.32 -5.96
N ARG A 255 18.13 -2.17 -6.30
CA ARG A 255 19.26 -1.59 -5.54
C ARG A 255 18.88 -1.28 -4.09
N VAL A 256 17.70 -0.70 -3.87
CA VAL A 256 17.19 -0.45 -2.51
C VAL A 256 17.00 -1.76 -1.75
N GLY A 257 16.43 -2.77 -2.39
CA GLY A 257 16.26 -4.10 -1.79
C GLY A 257 17.58 -4.75 -1.41
N GLU A 258 18.63 -4.61 -2.22
CA GLU A 258 19.98 -5.13 -1.90
C GLU A 258 20.59 -4.42 -0.67
N VAL A 259 20.44 -3.10 -0.56
CA VAL A 259 20.87 -2.35 0.63
C VAL A 259 20.10 -2.79 1.87
N LEU A 260 18.78 -2.91 1.76
CA LEU A 260 17.94 -3.41 2.86
C LEU A 260 18.34 -4.83 3.26
N ARG A 261 18.54 -5.72 2.28
CA ARG A 261 18.97 -7.10 2.49
C ARG A 261 20.32 -7.20 3.20
N ALA A 262 21.30 -6.43 2.74
CA ALA A 262 22.64 -6.37 3.32
C ALA A 262 22.62 -5.91 4.79
N ARG A 263 21.64 -5.07 5.15
CA ARG A 263 21.41 -4.62 6.53
C ARG A 263 20.56 -5.59 7.37
N GLY A 264 20.17 -6.75 6.81
CA GLY A 264 19.43 -7.79 7.51
C GLY A 264 17.91 -7.69 7.39
N TYR A 265 17.37 -6.74 6.60
CA TYR A 265 15.94 -6.71 6.30
C TYR A 265 15.52 -7.98 5.54
N ARG A 266 14.38 -8.54 5.90
CA ARG A 266 13.75 -9.69 5.24
C ARG A 266 12.27 -9.42 5.01
N GLY A 267 11.79 -9.76 3.83
CA GLY A 267 10.37 -9.65 3.49
C GLY A 267 10.04 -8.55 2.50
N VAL A 268 8.73 -8.29 2.36
CA VAL A 268 8.16 -7.34 1.40
C VAL A 268 8.46 -5.90 1.78
N PHE A 269 8.79 -5.09 0.78
CA PHE A 269 8.88 -3.64 0.89
C PHE A 269 8.26 -2.97 -0.36
N GLY A 270 7.90 -1.71 -0.22
CA GLY A 270 7.52 -0.83 -1.32
C GLY A 270 8.51 0.31 -1.48
N LEU A 271 8.84 0.68 -2.73
CA LEU A 271 9.59 1.88 -3.05
C LEU A 271 8.69 2.88 -3.76
N ASP A 272 8.45 4.02 -3.14
CA ASP A 272 7.68 5.11 -3.74
C ASP A 272 8.61 6.01 -4.54
N LEU A 273 8.23 6.26 -5.79
CA LEU A 273 8.99 7.01 -6.78
C LEU A 273 8.15 8.13 -7.40
N VAL A 274 8.81 9.13 -7.95
CA VAL A 274 8.21 10.13 -8.84
C VAL A 274 9.04 10.27 -10.10
N THR A 275 8.38 10.45 -11.26
CA THR A 275 9.08 10.61 -12.53
C THR A 275 9.43 12.08 -12.78
N GLU A 276 10.63 12.34 -13.30
CA GLU A 276 11.06 13.62 -13.83
C GLU A 276 11.62 13.40 -15.25
N GLY A 277 10.76 13.56 -16.26
CA GLY A 277 11.05 13.07 -17.61
C GLY A 277 11.18 11.55 -17.62
N SER A 278 12.32 11.03 -18.08
CA SER A 278 12.65 9.60 -18.05
C SER A 278 13.32 9.14 -16.74
N ARG A 279 13.69 10.07 -15.85
CA ARG A 279 14.32 9.74 -14.56
C ARG A 279 13.27 9.37 -13.52
N VAL A 280 13.65 8.50 -12.61
CA VAL A 280 12.88 8.20 -11.40
C VAL A 280 13.63 8.71 -10.18
N LEU A 281 12.90 9.34 -9.26
CA LEU A 281 13.41 9.87 -7.99
C LEU A 281 12.66 9.22 -6.84
N ALA A 282 13.38 8.69 -5.84
CA ALA A 282 12.76 8.06 -4.69
C ALA A 282 12.21 9.11 -3.72
N VAL A 283 10.99 8.90 -3.23
CA VAL A 283 10.34 9.74 -2.24
C VAL A 283 10.24 9.07 -0.87
N GLY A 284 10.33 7.74 -0.80
CA GLY A 284 10.34 6.99 0.46
C GLY A 284 10.31 5.49 0.25
N ILE A 285 10.64 4.77 1.31
CA ILE A 285 10.50 3.32 1.40
C ILE A 285 9.32 3.00 2.32
N ASN A 286 8.61 1.92 2.03
CA ASN A 286 7.59 1.32 2.88
C ASN A 286 8.11 -0.07 3.27
N PRO A 287 8.80 -0.25 4.42
CA PRO A 287 9.37 -1.55 4.83
C PRO A 287 8.29 -2.48 5.40
N ARG A 288 7.24 -2.71 4.61
CA ARG A 288 6.02 -3.43 4.95
C ARG A 288 5.19 -3.72 3.72
N PHE A 289 4.07 -4.40 3.90
CA PHE A 289 3.02 -4.40 2.88
C PHE A 289 2.51 -2.97 2.66
N HIS A 290 2.07 -2.68 1.45
CA HIS A 290 1.53 -1.37 1.05
C HIS A 290 0.31 -1.55 0.14
N THR A 291 -0.42 -0.48 -0.14
CA THR A 291 -1.73 -0.57 -0.79
C THR A 291 -1.71 -1.22 -2.17
N ALA A 292 -0.62 -1.09 -2.94
CA ALA A 292 -0.51 -1.70 -4.27
C ALA A 292 -0.22 -3.21 -4.24
N VAL A 293 0.15 -3.77 -3.09
CA VAL A 293 0.51 -5.20 -2.94
C VAL A 293 -0.61 -6.13 -3.41
N SER A 294 -1.87 -5.76 -3.22
CA SER A 294 -3.00 -6.58 -3.64
C SER A 294 -3.11 -6.72 -5.16
N LEU A 295 -2.76 -5.68 -5.94
CA LEU A 295 -2.69 -5.74 -7.40
C LEU A 295 -1.49 -6.58 -7.84
N THR A 296 -0.33 -6.36 -7.21
CA THR A 296 0.87 -7.17 -7.42
C THR A 296 0.58 -8.65 -7.22
N HIS A 297 -0.07 -8.99 -6.12
CA HIS A 297 -0.49 -10.34 -5.77
C HIS A 297 -1.37 -10.99 -6.84
N ALA A 298 -2.38 -10.26 -7.35
CA ALA A 298 -3.25 -10.75 -8.42
C ALA A 298 -2.50 -10.94 -9.74
N ALA A 299 -1.55 -10.05 -10.06
CA ALA A 299 -0.72 -10.14 -11.26
C ALA A 299 0.26 -11.34 -11.20
N GLU A 300 0.88 -11.55 -10.04
CA GLU A 300 1.78 -12.69 -9.80
C GLU A 300 1.04 -14.02 -9.97
N ARG A 301 -0.17 -14.15 -9.40
CA ARG A 301 -1.02 -15.31 -9.60
C ARG A 301 -1.33 -15.57 -11.08
N ALA A 302 -1.76 -14.54 -11.79
CA ALA A 302 -2.04 -14.64 -13.23
C ALA A 302 -0.80 -15.05 -14.05
N ALA A 303 0.39 -14.71 -13.57
CA ALA A 303 1.68 -15.09 -14.16
C ALA A 303 2.20 -16.47 -13.69
N GLY A 304 1.49 -17.19 -12.84
CA GLY A 304 1.92 -18.47 -12.25
C GLY A 304 3.13 -18.33 -11.32
N LEU A 305 3.25 -17.19 -10.65
CA LEU A 305 4.25 -16.91 -9.62
C LEU A 305 3.63 -17.05 -8.23
N LEU A 306 4.47 -17.36 -7.24
CA LEU A 306 4.07 -17.34 -5.84
C LEU A 306 3.69 -15.89 -5.46
N PRO A 307 2.47 -15.67 -4.96
CA PRO A 307 2.05 -14.35 -4.55
C PRO A 307 2.91 -13.76 -3.43
N VAL A 308 3.04 -12.46 -3.43
CA VAL A 308 3.93 -11.69 -2.55
C VAL A 308 3.79 -11.99 -1.06
N LEU A 309 2.61 -12.40 -0.58
CA LEU A 309 2.44 -12.83 0.82
C LEU A 309 3.18 -14.15 1.09
N GLY A 310 3.08 -15.11 0.18
CA GLY A 310 3.85 -16.36 0.27
C GLY A 310 5.35 -16.11 0.17
N LEU A 311 5.75 -15.24 -0.75
CA LEU A 311 7.15 -14.83 -0.89
C LEU A 311 7.70 -14.15 0.38
N HIS A 312 6.89 -13.31 1.04
CA HIS A 312 7.25 -12.70 2.33
C HIS A 312 7.51 -13.76 3.41
N ILE A 313 6.64 -14.76 3.50
CA ILE A 313 6.81 -15.86 4.47
C ILE A 313 8.11 -16.61 4.19
N LEU A 314 8.38 -16.99 2.94
CA LEU A 314 9.62 -17.67 2.57
C LEU A 314 10.85 -16.82 2.87
N ALA A 315 10.83 -15.52 2.57
CA ALA A 315 11.93 -14.60 2.83
C ALA A 315 12.27 -14.45 4.32
N GLN A 316 11.28 -14.66 5.20
CA GLN A 316 11.45 -14.62 6.65
C GLN A 316 11.95 -15.96 7.24
N LEU A 317 11.69 -17.07 6.54
CA LEU A 317 11.96 -18.41 7.06
C LEU A 317 13.19 -19.07 6.43
N LEU A 318 13.52 -18.73 5.18
CA LEU A 318 14.61 -19.37 4.46
C LEU A 318 15.86 -18.48 4.37
N PRO A 319 17.07 -19.07 4.47
CA PRO A 319 18.31 -18.37 4.16
C PRO A 319 18.42 -18.02 2.67
N GLU A 320 17.86 -18.86 1.79
CA GLU A 320 17.87 -18.69 0.34
C GLU A 320 16.47 -18.94 -0.23
N LEU A 321 16.01 -18.05 -1.10
CA LEU A 321 14.72 -18.21 -1.78
C LEU A 321 14.80 -19.28 -2.87
N PRO A 322 13.74 -20.05 -3.13
CA PRO A 322 13.65 -20.93 -4.30
C PRO A 322 13.90 -20.12 -5.58
N ALA A 323 14.49 -20.75 -6.60
CA ALA A 323 14.85 -20.08 -7.85
C ALA A 323 13.70 -19.22 -8.41
N SER A 324 14.01 -17.96 -8.77
CA SER A 324 13.05 -17.06 -9.39
C SER A 324 13.11 -17.15 -10.92
N ARG A 325 12.03 -16.71 -11.57
CA ARG A 325 11.97 -16.51 -13.00
C ARG A 325 11.46 -15.10 -13.34
N ALA A 326 11.96 -14.57 -14.46
CA ALA A 326 11.44 -13.35 -15.06
C ALA A 326 10.29 -13.68 -16.02
N VAL A 327 9.16 -13.03 -15.86
CA VAL A 327 8.00 -13.10 -16.75
C VAL A 327 8.03 -11.88 -17.68
N ARG A 328 7.84 -12.12 -18.99
CA ARG A 328 7.80 -11.11 -20.04
C ARG A 328 6.46 -11.20 -20.77
N GLY A 329 5.88 -10.07 -21.11
CA GLY A 329 4.60 -10.03 -21.81
C GLY A 329 3.69 -8.90 -21.33
N GLU A 330 2.42 -9.02 -21.65
CA GLU A 330 1.40 -8.09 -21.15
C GLU A 330 0.96 -8.47 -19.75
N LEU A 331 0.83 -7.47 -18.89
CA LEU A 331 0.26 -7.61 -17.57
C LEU A 331 -1.29 -7.50 -17.66
N PRO A 332 -2.02 -8.13 -16.75
CA PRO A 332 -3.44 -7.90 -16.65
C PRO A 332 -3.71 -6.43 -16.32
N ALA A 333 -4.74 -5.85 -16.95
CA ALA A 333 -5.14 -4.46 -16.70
C ALA A 333 -5.84 -4.36 -15.34
N LEU A 334 -5.08 -4.25 -14.27
CA LEU A 334 -5.60 -4.17 -12.90
C LEU A 334 -5.48 -2.76 -12.33
N SER A 335 -6.52 -2.34 -11.62
CA SER A 335 -6.50 -1.08 -10.88
C SER A 335 -7.33 -1.15 -9.60
N GLN A 336 -7.11 -0.20 -8.72
CA GLN A 336 -7.90 -0.04 -7.50
C GLN A 336 -8.01 1.42 -7.10
N ILE A 337 -9.13 1.77 -6.49
CA ILE A 337 -9.34 3.04 -5.82
C ILE A 337 -9.60 2.82 -4.35
N LEU A 338 -9.22 3.83 -3.57
CA LEU A 338 -9.45 3.88 -2.14
C LEU A 338 -10.28 5.12 -1.85
N VAL A 339 -11.52 4.90 -1.44
CA VAL A 339 -12.47 5.96 -1.11
C VAL A 339 -12.29 6.35 0.35
N HIS A 340 -12.07 7.64 0.60
CA HIS A 340 -11.88 8.19 1.94
C HIS A 340 -13.07 9.04 2.36
N ALA A 341 -13.31 9.09 3.66
CA ALA A 341 -14.32 9.94 4.26
C ALA A 341 -14.05 11.41 3.97
N ARG A 342 -15.04 12.09 3.43
CA ARG A 342 -14.97 13.54 3.14
C ARG A 342 -15.28 14.41 4.36
N ARG A 343 -16.01 13.87 5.31
CA ARG A 343 -16.39 14.51 6.58
C ARG A 343 -16.45 13.46 7.68
N ALA A 344 -16.37 13.92 8.91
CA ALA A 344 -16.68 13.06 10.05
C ALA A 344 -18.18 12.73 10.03
N ALA A 345 -18.52 11.46 10.13
CA ALA A 345 -19.89 10.97 10.15
C ALA A 345 -19.97 9.64 10.90
N GLY A 346 -21.16 9.35 11.46
CA GLY A 346 -21.52 7.98 11.76
C GLY A 346 -21.68 7.22 10.43
N LEU A 347 -21.13 6.02 10.34
CA LEU A 347 -21.43 5.15 9.22
C LEU A 347 -22.90 4.73 9.32
N GLY A 348 -23.63 4.81 8.20
CA GLY A 348 -24.99 4.28 8.12
C GLY A 348 -24.99 2.77 8.40
N PRO A 349 -26.11 2.20 8.84
CA PRO A 349 -26.23 0.76 9.03
C PRO A 349 -25.99 0.06 7.70
N GLY A 350 -25.04 -0.89 7.70
CA GLY A 350 -24.78 -1.76 6.56
C GLY A 350 -23.59 -1.36 5.68
N LEU A 351 -22.39 -1.34 6.26
CA LEU A 351 -21.18 -1.43 5.44
C LEU A 351 -21.29 -2.64 4.52
N PRO A 352 -21.00 -2.48 3.21
CA PRO A 352 -20.99 -3.61 2.30
C PRO A 352 -20.01 -4.68 2.79
N ALA A 353 -20.44 -5.93 2.87
CA ALA A 353 -19.55 -7.04 3.17
C ALA A 353 -18.44 -7.16 2.08
N PRO A 354 -17.26 -7.71 2.40
CA PRO A 354 -16.26 -8.00 1.37
C PRO A 354 -16.86 -8.88 0.27
N GLY A 355 -16.64 -8.53 -1.01
CA GLY A 355 -17.17 -9.35 -2.09
C GLY A 355 -17.23 -8.68 -3.45
N ARG A 356 -17.87 -9.40 -4.40
CA ARG A 356 -18.13 -8.96 -5.77
C ARG A 356 -19.40 -8.13 -5.84
N TYR A 357 -19.29 -6.97 -6.44
CA TYR A 357 -20.37 -6.01 -6.60
C TYR A 357 -20.53 -5.58 -8.06
N ARG A 358 -21.76 -5.22 -8.42
CA ARG A 358 -22.07 -4.54 -9.69
C ARG A 358 -22.61 -3.16 -9.37
N LEU A 359 -22.13 -2.15 -10.08
CA LEU A 359 -22.63 -0.79 -9.95
C LEU A 359 -24.01 -0.66 -10.62
N THR A 360 -24.97 -0.09 -9.87
CA THR A 360 -26.28 0.32 -10.36
C THR A 360 -26.48 1.81 -10.13
N PRO A 361 -27.53 2.43 -10.73
CA PRO A 361 -27.86 3.84 -10.46
C PRO A 361 -28.09 4.14 -8.95
N GLU A 362 -28.58 3.18 -8.21
CA GLU A 362 -28.88 3.29 -6.76
C GLU A 362 -27.61 3.11 -5.90
N GLY A 363 -26.56 2.50 -6.45
CA GLY A 363 -25.32 2.22 -5.76
C GLY A 363 -24.80 0.82 -6.05
N PRO A 364 -23.73 0.36 -5.37
CA PRO A 364 -23.19 -0.98 -5.55
C PRO A 364 -24.17 -2.06 -5.05
N LEU A 365 -24.50 -3.01 -5.93
CA LEU A 365 -25.27 -4.19 -5.55
C LEU A 365 -24.34 -5.40 -5.43
N PRO A 366 -24.41 -6.17 -4.33
CA PRO A 366 -23.68 -7.42 -4.21
C PRO A 366 -24.20 -8.42 -5.24
N ARG A 367 -23.27 -9.21 -5.82
CA ARG A 367 -23.65 -10.41 -6.58
C ARG A 367 -23.67 -11.62 -5.68
N PRO A 368 -24.57 -12.57 -5.94
CA PRO A 368 -24.50 -13.88 -5.29
C PRO A 368 -23.12 -14.52 -5.49
N ARG A 369 -22.58 -15.12 -4.46
CA ARG A 369 -21.37 -15.95 -4.58
C ARG A 369 -21.70 -17.17 -5.42
N THR A 370 -20.78 -17.53 -6.33
CA THR A 370 -20.84 -18.83 -7.01
C THR A 370 -20.07 -19.85 -6.15
N ALA A 371 -20.36 -21.14 -6.32
CA ALA A 371 -19.64 -22.22 -5.61
C ALA A 371 -18.12 -22.19 -5.85
N GLU A 372 -17.68 -21.66 -6.99
CA GLU A 372 -16.27 -21.46 -7.31
C GLU A 372 -15.61 -20.32 -6.49
N GLU A 373 -16.42 -19.46 -5.89
CA GLU A 373 -15.98 -18.32 -5.07
C GLU A 373 -15.86 -18.62 -3.57
N ASP A 374 -16.10 -19.88 -3.15
CA ASP A 374 -15.91 -20.31 -1.75
C ASP A 374 -14.47 -20.14 -1.27
N HIS A 375 -13.52 -20.01 -2.20
CA HIS A 375 -12.11 -19.75 -1.93
C HIS A 375 -11.72 -18.26 -2.06
N GLY A 376 -12.69 -17.35 -2.21
CA GLY A 376 -12.52 -15.93 -2.39
C GLY A 376 -12.63 -15.47 -3.84
N PRO A 377 -13.15 -14.26 -4.06
CA PRO A 377 -13.38 -13.74 -5.40
C PRO A 377 -12.06 -13.44 -6.12
N SER A 378 -11.92 -13.94 -7.35
CA SER A 378 -10.77 -13.64 -8.21
C SER A 378 -10.91 -12.28 -8.88
N LEU A 379 -9.91 -11.39 -8.72
CA LEU A 379 -9.88 -10.08 -9.38
C LEU A 379 -9.89 -10.20 -10.91
N THR A 380 -9.19 -11.19 -11.45
CA THR A 380 -9.08 -11.40 -12.91
C THR A 380 -10.33 -12.00 -13.54
N ALA A 381 -11.25 -12.55 -12.73
CA ALA A 381 -12.50 -13.19 -13.21
C ALA A 381 -13.72 -12.24 -13.14
N LEU A 382 -13.54 -10.94 -12.94
CA LEU A 382 -14.63 -9.98 -12.92
C LEU A 382 -15.24 -9.80 -14.30
N GLY A 383 -16.58 -9.73 -14.34
CA GLY A 383 -17.33 -9.37 -15.53
C GLY A 383 -17.42 -7.86 -15.78
N PRO A 384 -17.96 -7.45 -16.94
CA PRO A 384 -18.16 -6.04 -17.23
C PRO A 384 -19.01 -5.32 -16.17
N GLY A 385 -18.55 -4.16 -15.72
CA GLY A 385 -19.24 -3.36 -14.70
C GLY A 385 -19.16 -3.92 -13.28
N GLU A 386 -18.33 -4.90 -13.04
CA GLU A 386 -18.10 -5.49 -11.71
C GLU A 386 -16.82 -4.97 -11.07
N ALA A 387 -16.80 -5.04 -9.74
CA ALA A 387 -15.63 -4.74 -8.92
C ALA A 387 -15.61 -5.60 -7.65
N LEU A 388 -14.44 -5.77 -7.06
CA LEU A 388 -14.31 -6.28 -5.69
C LEU A 388 -14.30 -5.11 -4.72
N CYS A 389 -15.16 -5.18 -3.70
CA CYS A 389 -15.24 -4.17 -2.65
C CYS A 389 -14.76 -4.76 -1.32
N TRP A 390 -13.87 -4.02 -0.64
CA TRP A 390 -13.24 -4.39 0.61
C TRP A 390 -13.40 -3.25 1.61
N PRO A 391 -14.33 -3.34 2.60
CA PRO A 391 -14.45 -2.34 3.65
C PRO A 391 -13.13 -2.18 4.43
N ARG A 392 -12.82 -0.94 4.79
CA ARG A 392 -11.63 -0.58 5.57
C ARG A 392 -11.98 -0.15 7.00
N VAL A 393 -13.26 -0.01 7.28
CA VAL A 393 -13.84 0.31 8.58
C VAL A 393 -14.80 -0.81 9.01
N SER A 394 -15.00 -0.99 10.29
CA SER A 394 -15.92 -1.97 10.87
C SER A 394 -16.96 -1.25 11.77
N ASP A 395 -18.09 -1.90 11.99
CA ASP A 395 -19.19 -1.35 12.80
C ASP A 395 -18.78 -1.00 14.26
N GLY A 396 -17.65 -1.53 14.75
CA GLY A 396 -17.12 -1.26 16.08
C GLY A 396 -16.07 -0.15 16.15
N ASP A 397 -15.67 0.47 15.02
CA ASP A 397 -14.55 1.44 14.99
C ASP A 397 -14.94 2.86 15.49
N GLY A 398 -16.19 3.08 15.85
CA GLY A 398 -16.70 4.40 16.25
C GLY A 398 -16.88 5.36 15.07
N PRO A 399 -17.07 6.66 15.33
CA PRO A 399 -17.32 7.63 14.27
C PRO A 399 -16.10 7.79 13.36
N VAL A 400 -16.34 7.75 12.07
CA VAL A 400 -15.35 7.95 11.02
C VAL A 400 -14.90 9.41 11.01
N ARG A 401 -13.60 9.63 10.87
CA ARG A 401 -12.98 10.96 10.76
C ARG A 401 -12.73 11.32 9.29
N THR A 402 -12.71 12.60 8.99
CA THR A 402 -12.32 13.09 7.66
C THR A 402 -10.95 12.51 7.26
N GLY A 403 -10.88 11.90 6.08
CA GLY A 403 -9.68 11.26 5.55
C GLY A 403 -9.46 9.81 5.99
N ASP A 404 -10.36 9.21 6.77
CA ASP A 404 -10.30 7.78 7.05
C ASP A 404 -10.64 6.96 5.80
N GLU A 405 -9.95 5.83 5.61
CA GLU A 405 -10.23 4.91 4.52
C GLU A 405 -11.56 4.20 4.77
N LEU A 406 -12.48 4.29 3.81
CA LEU A 406 -13.81 3.67 3.89
C LEU A 406 -13.87 2.35 3.12
N MET A 407 -13.43 2.38 1.86
CA MET A 407 -13.62 1.28 0.93
C MET A 407 -12.47 1.19 -0.05
N LEU A 408 -11.88 0.01 -0.18
CA LEU A 408 -11.02 -0.35 -1.30
C LEU A 408 -11.88 -1.03 -2.38
N VAL A 409 -11.79 -0.55 -3.62
CA VAL A 409 -12.50 -1.09 -4.78
C VAL A 409 -11.50 -1.48 -5.84
N GLN A 410 -11.55 -2.72 -6.30
CA GLN A 410 -10.59 -3.28 -7.26
C GLN A 410 -11.29 -3.66 -8.57
N PHE A 411 -10.58 -3.47 -9.68
CA PHE A 411 -11.07 -3.66 -11.04
C PHE A 411 -10.08 -4.49 -11.86
N ASN A 412 -10.59 -5.29 -12.79
CA ASN A 412 -9.81 -5.97 -13.82
C ASN A 412 -9.68 -5.13 -15.11
N SER A 413 -9.65 -3.82 -14.96
CA SER A 413 -9.48 -2.85 -16.06
C SER A 413 -8.71 -1.63 -15.57
N HIS A 414 -8.05 -0.91 -16.48
CA HIS A 414 -7.45 0.37 -16.16
C HIS A 414 -8.54 1.44 -16.07
N ILE A 415 -8.72 2.01 -14.87
CA ILE A 415 -9.73 3.06 -14.62
C ILE A 415 -9.13 4.46 -14.54
N VAL A 416 -7.81 4.58 -14.68
CA VAL A 416 -7.10 5.86 -14.65
C VAL A 416 -6.27 6.00 -15.92
N PRO A 417 -6.82 6.65 -16.98
CA PRO A 417 -5.98 7.10 -18.08
C PRO A 417 -4.85 7.99 -17.58
N LEU A 418 -3.60 7.67 -17.94
CA LEU A 418 -2.40 8.40 -17.50
C LEU A 418 -2.10 9.63 -18.36
N VAL A 419 -2.59 9.65 -19.59
CA VAL A 419 -2.35 10.71 -20.58
C VAL A 419 -3.64 11.47 -20.86
N PRO A 420 -3.63 12.80 -20.99
CA PRO A 420 -2.52 13.73 -20.80
C PRO A 420 -2.16 13.98 -19.33
N ARG A 421 -3.03 13.62 -18.41
CA ARG A 421 -2.83 13.66 -16.94
C ARG A 421 -3.63 12.56 -16.29
N PRO A 422 -3.13 11.96 -15.21
CA PRO A 422 -3.88 10.97 -14.44
C PRO A 422 -5.23 11.53 -13.97
N ARG A 423 -6.32 10.83 -14.30
CA ARG A 423 -7.68 11.17 -13.89
C ARG A 423 -8.56 9.92 -13.89
N LEU A 424 -9.58 9.89 -13.05
CA LEU A 424 -10.55 8.81 -13.11
C LEU A 424 -11.28 8.79 -14.46
N SER A 425 -11.44 7.61 -15.02
CA SER A 425 -12.37 7.35 -16.13
C SER A 425 -13.81 7.62 -15.69
N THR A 426 -14.74 7.62 -16.64
CA THR A 426 -16.17 7.73 -16.30
C THR A 426 -16.61 6.60 -15.38
N ALA A 427 -16.19 5.35 -15.64
CA ALA A 427 -16.47 4.21 -14.78
C ALA A 427 -15.90 4.41 -13.36
N GLY A 428 -14.64 4.84 -13.24
CA GLY A 428 -14.02 5.11 -11.93
C GLY A 428 -14.76 6.18 -11.12
N ARG A 429 -15.21 7.27 -11.78
CA ARG A 429 -16.01 8.31 -11.12
C ARG A 429 -17.39 7.79 -10.69
N SER A 430 -18.05 6.98 -11.53
CA SER A 430 -19.35 6.39 -11.19
C SER A 430 -19.25 5.46 -9.98
N TRP A 431 -18.20 4.64 -9.90
CA TRP A 431 -17.93 3.80 -8.73
C TRP A 431 -17.66 4.63 -7.47
N ALA A 432 -16.80 5.66 -7.55
CA ALA A 432 -16.52 6.54 -6.43
C ALA A 432 -17.78 7.22 -5.90
N ALA A 433 -18.63 7.74 -6.80
CA ALA A 433 -19.90 8.35 -6.45
C ALA A 433 -20.88 7.34 -5.84
N GLY A 434 -21.00 6.13 -6.43
CA GLY A 434 -21.87 5.07 -5.91
C GLY A 434 -21.48 4.63 -4.49
N ILE A 435 -20.18 4.45 -4.23
CA ILE A 435 -19.67 4.12 -2.89
C ILE A 435 -19.96 5.25 -1.89
N ASN A 436 -19.68 6.51 -2.27
CA ASN A 436 -19.94 7.66 -1.38
C ASN A 436 -21.43 7.75 -0.99
N ARG A 437 -22.34 7.52 -1.95
CA ARG A 437 -23.80 7.47 -1.65
C ARG A 437 -24.14 6.32 -0.72
N ALA A 438 -23.69 5.11 -1.04
CA ALA A 438 -23.98 3.90 -0.24
C ALA A 438 -23.51 4.03 1.21
N LEU A 439 -22.40 4.74 1.44
CA LEU A 439 -21.83 4.97 2.77
C LEU A 439 -22.40 6.23 3.47
N GLY A 440 -23.35 6.95 2.85
CA GLY A 440 -23.87 8.22 3.38
C GLY A 440 -22.80 9.32 3.46
N ALA A 441 -21.70 9.14 2.74
CA ALA A 441 -20.54 10.04 2.79
C ALA A 441 -20.71 11.28 1.89
N GLU A 442 -21.74 11.34 1.05
CA GLU A 442 -22.13 12.52 0.30
C GLU A 442 -22.77 13.54 1.25
N GLY A 443 -22.15 14.71 1.36
CA GLY A 443 -22.81 15.85 2.00
C GLY A 443 -24.08 16.19 1.23
N ILE A 444 -25.13 16.58 1.94
CA ILE A 444 -26.24 17.34 1.35
C ILE A 444 -25.59 18.45 0.53
N PRO A 445 -25.88 18.57 -0.80
CA PRO A 445 -25.38 19.69 -1.57
C PRO A 445 -25.75 20.96 -0.81
N ALA A 446 -24.80 21.86 -0.61
CA ALA A 446 -25.09 23.15 -0.02
C ALA A 446 -26.27 23.71 -0.84
N VAL A 447 -27.42 23.83 -0.21
CA VAL A 447 -28.58 24.52 -0.76
C VAL A 447 -28.06 25.88 -1.14
N GLY A 448 -28.00 26.16 -2.45
CA GLY A 448 -27.55 27.42 -2.96
C GLY A 448 -28.29 28.53 -2.24
N GLY A 449 -27.58 29.31 -1.45
CA GLY A 449 -28.10 30.57 -0.94
C GLY A 449 -28.48 31.40 -2.15
N GLY A 450 -29.79 31.36 -2.45
CA GLY A 450 -30.41 32.27 -3.38
C GLY A 450 -30.14 33.70 -2.91
N GLY A 451 -29.72 34.52 -3.83
CA GLY A 451 -29.33 35.90 -3.61
C GLY A 451 -30.41 36.75 -2.95
N GLY A 452 -29.96 37.66 -2.23
CA GLY A 452 -30.56 38.90 -1.81
C GLY A 452 -29.47 39.97 -1.92
#